data_1b05e68e8564f012a1c30a18bb0fbffd
#
_entry.id   1b05e68e8564f012a1c30a18bb0fbffd
#
_cell.length_a   1.000
_cell.length_b   1.000
_cell.length_c   1.000
_cell.angle_alpha   90.00
_cell.angle_beta   90.00
_cell.angle_gamma   90.00
#
_symmetry.space_group_name_H-M   'P 1'
#
loop_
_entity.id
_entity.type
_entity.pdbx_description
1 polymer ?
#
loop_
_entity_poly.entity_id
_entity_poly.type
_entity_poly.pdbx_seq_one_letter_code
_entity_poly.pdbx_strand_id
1 'polypeptide(L)'
;MRIVSYSPAYREALLDISLRAWEPVFPRMHDDVPEFVYDAFYPQGWQQRQLSDLKEVLDQEPENVSVAFEGERPVGWVCTRIHPEDQMGEIYVIAVDPKYQRRGVGQQLMEHASAQIKDAGMRMVMVETGGDSGHAPARALYESEGFVRWPVARYFKDLSK
;
A
#
# COMPACT_ATOMS: atom_id res chain seq x y z
N MET A 1 -9.72 9.09 -16.22
CA MET A 1 -9.54 8.82 -14.78
C MET A 1 -9.30 10.13 -14.05
N ARG A 2 -9.88 10.30 -12.88
CA ARG A 2 -9.65 11.46 -12.02
C ARG A 2 -9.24 11.02 -10.63
N ILE A 3 -8.45 11.85 -9.93
CA ILE A 3 -8.01 11.59 -8.56
C ILE A 3 -8.56 12.72 -7.68
N VAL A 4 -9.25 12.35 -6.61
CA VAL A 4 -9.91 13.27 -5.70
C VAL A 4 -9.53 13.00 -4.25
N SER A 5 -9.76 13.96 -3.37
CA SER A 5 -9.59 13.78 -1.94
C SER A 5 -10.58 12.75 -1.39
N TYR A 6 -10.16 12.02 -0.37
CA TYR A 6 -11.00 11.02 0.28
C TYR A 6 -12.25 11.64 0.91
N SER A 7 -13.32 10.86 0.90
CA SER A 7 -14.56 11.13 1.67
C SER A 7 -15.00 9.84 2.34
N PRO A 8 -15.58 9.90 3.55
CA PRO A 8 -16.12 8.71 4.21
C PRO A 8 -17.12 7.91 3.38
N ALA A 9 -17.77 8.56 2.40
CA ALA A 9 -18.66 7.89 1.47
C ALA A 9 -17.96 6.81 0.63
N TYR A 10 -16.62 6.89 0.48
CA TYR A 10 -15.85 5.95 -0.31
C TYR A 10 -15.27 4.80 0.52
N ARG A 11 -15.39 4.87 1.84
CA ARG A 11 -14.70 3.97 2.79
C ARG A 11 -14.90 2.49 2.47
N GLU A 12 -16.14 2.07 2.35
CA GLU A 12 -16.44 0.65 2.11
C GLU A 12 -15.91 0.16 0.76
N ALA A 13 -15.98 0.99 -0.27
CA ALA A 13 -15.43 0.66 -1.58
C ALA A 13 -13.91 0.48 -1.54
N LEU A 14 -13.20 1.35 -0.80
CA LEU A 14 -11.75 1.27 -0.68
C LEU A 14 -11.31 0.03 0.11
N LEU A 15 -12.04 -0.34 1.16
CA LEU A 15 -11.76 -1.55 1.91
C LEU A 15 -11.97 -2.81 1.06
N ASP A 16 -13.04 -2.84 0.27
CA ASP A 16 -13.30 -3.95 -0.66
C ASP A 16 -12.23 -4.07 -1.74
N ILE A 17 -11.86 -2.96 -2.38
CA ILE A 17 -10.77 -2.91 -3.35
C ILE A 17 -9.48 -3.47 -2.73
N SER A 18 -9.18 -3.06 -1.51
CA SER A 18 -7.95 -3.45 -0.81
C SER A 18 -7.92 -4.95 -0.54
N LEU A 19 -9.00 -5.53 -0.04
CA LEU A 19 -9.06 -6.97 0.20
C LEU A 19 -8.83 -7.76 -1.10
N ARG A 20 -9.45 -7.33 -2.19
CA ARG A 20 -9.28 -7.99 -3.49
C ARG A 20 -7.87 -7.81 -4.04
N ALA A 21 -7.26 -6.65 -3.83
CA ALA A 21 -5.90 -6.37 -4.29
C ALA A 21 -4.85 -7.23 -3.56
N TRP A 22 -5.02 -7.46 -2.25
CA TRP A 22 -4.09 -8.25 -1.46
C TRP A 22 -4.37 -9.75 -1.44
N GLU A 23 -5.51 -10.20 -1.93
CA GLU A 23 -5.86 -11.62 -1.95
C GLU A 23 -4.81 -12.51 -2.63
N PRO A 24 -4.23 -12.16 -3.79
CA PRO A 24 -3.18 -12.98 -4.39
C PRO A 24 -1.82 -12.83 -3.70
N VAL A 25 -1.63 -11.79 -2.89
CA VAL A 25 -0.34 -11.46 -2.26
C VAL A 25 -0.08 -12.34 -1.03
N PHE A 26 -1.04 -12.42 -0.11
CA PHE A 26 -0.85 -13.09 1.17
C PHE A 26 -0.57 -14.59 1.08
N PRO A 27 -1.26 -15.37 0.24
CA PRO A 27 -0.92 -16.80 0.11
C PRO A 27 0.51 -17.04 -0.38
N ARG A 28 1.01 -16.22 -1.31
CA ARG A 28 2.39 -16.33 -1.79
C ARG A 28 3.39 -15.92 -0.73
N MET A 29 3.09 -14.84 0.00
CA MET A 29 3.92 -14.39 1.11
C MET A 29 4.01 -15.48 2.19
N HIS A 30 2.88 -16.14 2.51
CA HIS A 30 2.82 -17.23 3.46
C HIS A 30 3.80 -18.36 3.11
N ASP A 31 3.91 -18.69 1.83
CA ASP A 31 4.83 -19.72 1.36
C ASP A 31 6.31 -19.33 1.52
N ASP A 32 6.61 -18.03 1.54
CA ASP A 32 7.99 -17.52 1.54
C ASP A 32 8.51 -17.13 2.92
N VAL A 33 7.65 -17.08 3.96
CA VAL A 33 8.04 -16.63 5.30
C VAL A 33 7.94 -17.77 6.32
N PRO A 34 8.66 -17.68 7.46
CA PRO A 34 8.54 -18.70 8.50
C PRO A 34 7.11 -18.79 9.03
N GLU A 35 6.58 -20.01 9.13
CA GLU A 35 5.19 -20.23 9.52
C GLU A 35 4.88 -19.69 10.91
N PHE A 36 5.81 -19.84 11.86
CA PHE A 36 5.58 -19.30 13.20
C PHE A 36 5.42 -17.78 13.22
N VAL A 37 6.05 -17.08 12.29
CA VAL A 37 5.89 -15.62 12.14
C VAL A 37 4.53 -15.30 11.53
N TYR A 38 4.18 -15.97 10.44
CA TYR A 38 2.91 -15.76 9.77
C TYR A 38 1.73 -16.00 10.71
N ASP A 39 1.77 -17.09 11.47
CA ASP A 39 0.70 -17.44 12.42
C ASP A 39 0.59 -16.40 13.54
N ALA A 40 1.73 -15.87 14.01
CA ALA A 40 1.74 -14.84 15.04
C ALA A 40 1.20 -13.50 14.53
N PHE A 41 1.50 -13.14 13.29
CA PHE A 41 1.01 -11.91 12.69
C PHE A 41 -0.48 -11.98 12.32
N TYR A 42 -0.95 -13.14 11.90
CA TYR A 42 -2.30 -13.31 11.36
C TYR A 42 -3.04 -14.46 12.05
N PRO A 43 -3.24 -14.39 13.39
CA PRO A 43 -3.85 -15.50 14.15
C PRO A 43 -5.30 -15.76 13.74
N GLN A 44 -5.97 -14.77 13.16
CA GLN A 44 -7.37 -14.87 12.73
C GLN A 44 -7.51 -14.64 11.22
N GLY A 45 -6.43 -14.88 10.47
CA GLY A 45 -6.38 -14.66 9.05
C GLY A 45 -5.87 -13.26 8.68
N TRP A 46 -5.25 -13.17 7.51
CA TRP A 46 -4.68 -11.91 7.04
C TRP A 46 -5.73 -10.83 6.80
N GLN A 47 -6.95 -11.24 6.39
CA GLN A 47 -8.03 -10.30 6.06
C GLN A 47 -8.40 -9.44 7.26
N GLN A 48 -8.51 -10.03 8.44
CA GLN A 48 -8.90 -9.31 9.64
C GLN A 48 -7.87 -8.25 10.00
N ARG A 49 -6.59 -8.60 9.98
CA ARG A 49 -5.52 -7.65 10.30
C ARG A 49 -5.44 -6.55 9.25
N GLN A 50 -5.50 -6.92 7.98
CA GLN A 50 -5.44 -5.94 6.88
C GLN A 50 -6.61 -4.95 6.97
N LEU A 51 -7.83 -5.43 7.19
CA LEU A 51 -8.99 -4.55 7.38
C LEU A 51 -8.81 -3.64 8.58
N SER A 52 -8.35 -4.17 9.71
CA SER A 52 -8.12 -3.38 10.92
C SER A 52 -7.12 -2.25 10.66
N ASP A 53 -5.99 -2.56 10.03
CA ASP A 53 -4.95 -1.58 9.72
C ASP A 53 -5.46 -0.51 8.74
N LEU A 54 -6.18 -0.91 7.70
CA LEU A 54 -6.69 0.02 6.69
C LEU A 54 -7.82 0.90 7.22
N LYS A 55 -8.69 0.35 8.06
CA LYS A 55 -9.73 1.13 8.74
C LYS A 55 -9.11 2.22 9.60
N GLU A 56 -8.05 1.88 10.33
CA GLU A 56 -7.33 2.86 11.13
C GLU A 56 -6.77 3.99 10.27
N VAL A 57 -6.17 3.68 9.14
CA VAL A 57 -5.66 4.70 8.20
C VAL A 57 -6.79 5.62 7.74
N LEU A 58 -7.89 5.07 7.27
CA LEU A 58 -9.01 5.86 6.74
C LEU A 58 -9.71 6.70 7.82
N ASP A 59 -9.73 6.22 9.06
CA ASP A 59 -10.39 6.90 10.17
C ASP A 59 -9.47 7.95 10.83
N GLN A 60 -8.16 7.70 10.89
CA GLN A 60 -7.20 8.55 11.58
C GLN A 60 -6.46 9.53 10.65
N GLU A 61 -6.31 9.20 9.36
CA GLU A 61 -5.53 9.99 8.41
C GLU A 61 -6.32 10.29 7.12
N PRO A 62 -7.62 10.64 7.18
CA PRO A 62 -8.41 10.83 5.95
C PRO A 62 -7.85 11.94 5.05
N GLU A 63 -7.21 12.95 5.63
CA GLU A 63 -6.60 14.06 4.89
C GLU A 63 -5.40 13.63 4.04
N ASN A 64 -4.82 12.48 4.34
CA ASN A 64 -3.66 11.93 3.64
C ASN A 64 -4.06 11.00 2.49
N VAL A 65 -5.34 10.80 2.27
CA VAL A 65 -5.86 9.80 1.32
C VAL A 65 -6.41 10.45 0.07
N SER A 66 -5.99 9.94 -1.08
CA SER A 66 -6.51 10.33 -2.40
C SER A 66 -7.08 9.10 -3.10
N VAL A 67 -8.16 9.28 -3.84
CA VAL A 67 -8.93 8.21 -4.47
C VAL A 67 -9.00 8.41 -5.97
N ALA A 68 -8.67 7.36 -6.72
CA ALA A 68 -8.79 7.34 -8.17
C ALA A 68 -10.16 6.82 -8.58
N PHE A 69 -10.78 7.52 -9.53
CA PHE A 69 -12.09 7.16 -10.09
C PHE A 69 -12.00 6.93 -11.58
N GLU A 70 -12.69 5.90 -12.03
CA GLU A 70 -13.00 5.71 -13.43
C GLU A 70 -14.52 5.94 -13.56
N GLY A 71 -14.94 7.07 -14.20
CA GLY A 71 -16.32 7.49 -14.14
C GLY A 71 -16.76 7.76 -12.69
N GLU A 72 -17.82 7.11 -12.25
CA GLU A 72 -18.33 7.21 -10.88
C GLU A 72 -17.84 6.10 -9.95
N ARG A 73 -16.91 5.27 -10.43
CA ARG A 73 -16.42 4.09 -9.69
C ARG A 73 -15.04 4.33 -9.11
N PRO A 74 -14.85 4.16 -7.78
CA PRO A 74 -13.51 4.12 -7.20
C PRO A 74 -12.75 2.90 -7.73
N VAL A 75 -11.51 3.10 -8.18
CA VAL A 75 -10.68 2.02 -8.74
C VAL A 75 -9.34 1.86 -8.06
N GLY A 76 -8.99 2.77 -7.16
CA GLY A 76 -7.75 2.70 -6.41
C GLY A 76 -7.62 3.85 -5.43
N TRP A 77 -6.62 3.76 -4.56
CA TRP A 77 -6.36 4.81 -3.58
C TRP A 77 -4.92 4.80 -3.11
N VAL A 78 -4.49 5.90 -2.54
CA VAL A 78 -3.15 6.08 -2.00
C VAL A 78 -3.23 6.90 -0.72
N CYS A 79 -2.43 6.51 0.28
CA CYS A 79 -2.22 7.29 1.51
C CYS A 79 -0.76 7.71 1.58
N THR A 80 -0.52 8.99 1.84
CA THR A 80 0.83 9.54 1.97
C THR A 80 1.05 10.07 3.37
N ARG A 81 2.30 9.97 3.84
CA ARG A 81 2.73 10.55 5.12
C ARG A 81 3.94 11.44 4.89
N ILE A 82 4.09 12.50 5.67
CA ILE A 82 5.21 13.41 5.57
C ILE A 82 6.10 13.24 6.80
N HIS A 83 7.40 13.06 6.57
CA HIS A 83 8.43 12.92 7.59
C HIS A 83 9.45 14.08 7.41
N PRO A 84 9.14 15.28 7.95
CA PRO A 84 9.97 16.46 7.72
C PRO A 84 11.40 16.31 8.22
N GLU A 85 11.61 15.53 9.28
CA GLU A 85 12.93 15.29 9.88
C GLU A 85 13.91 14.65 8.89
N ASP A 86 13.39 13.85 7.95
CA ASP A 86 14.18 13.20 6.92
C ASP A 86 14.01 13.86 5.55
N GLN A 87 13.27 14.96 5.46
CA GLN A 87 12.88 15.60 4.20
C GLN A 87 12.23 14.60 3.24
N MET A 88 11.38 13.72 3.78
CA MET A 88 10.86 12.56 3.08
C MET A 88 9.34 12.50 3.15
N GLY A 89 8.71 12.15 2.04
CA GLY A 89 7.33 11.67 2.03
C GLY A 89 7.33 10.16 1.90
N GLU A 90 6.26 9.55 2.38
CA GLU A 90 6.07 8.11 2.31
C GLU A 90 4.75 7.79 1.62
N ILE A 91 4.79 6.85 0.66
CA ILE A 91 3.60 6.21 0.15
C ILE A 91 3.32 5.04 1.10
N TYR A 92 2.39 5.27 2.05
CA TYR A 92 2.13 4.31 3.12
C TYR A 92 1.21 3.17 2.68
N VAL A 93 0.19 3.49 1.90
CA VAL A 93 -0.74 2.52 1.30
C VAL A 93 -0.95 2.90 -0.15
N ILE A 94 -0.92 1.92 -1.04
CA ILE A 94 -1.39 2.07 -2.41
C ILE A 94 -2.11 0.77 -2.80
N ALA A 95 -3.32 0.90 -3.31
CA ALA A 95 -4.12 -0.24 -3.73
C ALA A 95 -4.89 0.09 -5.01
N VAL A 96 -4.92 -0.85 -5.93
CA VAL A 96 -5.65 -0.74 -7.20
C VAL A 96 -6.57 -1.94 -7.35
N ASP A 97 -7.82 -1.68 -7.72
CA ASP A 97 -8.78 -2.74 -8.02
C ASP A 97 -8.17 -3.71 -9.05
N PRO A 98 -8.12 -5.02 -8.77
CA PRO A 98 -7.54 -6.00 -9.70
C PRO A 98 -8.10 -5.91 -11.12
N LYS A 99 -9.35 -5.52 -11.28
CA LYS A 99 -9.97 -5.34 -12.60
C LYS A 99 -9.40 -4.16 -13.39
N TYR A 100 -8.73 -3.25 -12.69
CA TYR A 100 -8.17 -2.03 -13.29
C TYR A 100 -6.65 -1.99 -13.23
N GLN A 101 -6.00 -3.07 -12.79
CA GLN A 101 -4.54 -3.18 -12.81
C GLN A 101 -4.04 -3.27 -14.25
N ARG A 102 -2.77 -2.88 -14.44
CA ARG A 102 -2.10 -2.82 -15.76
C ARG A 102 -2.75 -1.83 -16.73
N ARG A 103 -3.48 -0.86 -16.21
CA ARG A 103 -4.09 0.23 -16.99
C ARG A 103 -3.52 1.60 -16.60
N GLY A 104 -2.43 1.62 -15.84
CA GLY A 104 -1.77 2.84 -15.43
C GLY A 104 -2.35 3.52 -14.19
N VAL A 105 -3.32 2.91 -13.50
CA VAL A 105 -3.93 3.50 -12.30
C VAL A 105 -2.89 3.62 -11.18
N GLY A 106 -2.12 2.56 -10.92
CA GLY A 106 -1.08 2.59 -9.90
C GLY A 106 0.00 3.62 -10.19
N GLN A 107 0.44 3.70 -11.44
CA GLN A 107 1.41 4.71 -11.88
C GLN A 107 0.88 6.12 -11.63
N GLN A 108 -0.36 6.41 -12.00
CA GLN A 108 -0.93 7.74 -11.83
C GLN A 108 -1.12 8.10 -10.35
N LEU A 109 -1.48 7.12 -9.51
CA LEU A 109 -1.55 7.33 -8.06
C LEU A 109 -0.18 7.64 -7.48
N MET A 110 0.87 6.95 -7.93
CA MET A 110 2.24 7.21 -7.48
C MET A 110 2.75 8.58 -7.93
N GLU A 111 2.45 8.95 -9.16
CA GLU A 111 2.81 10.29 -9.69
C GLU A 111 2.08 11.38 -8.90
N HIS A 112 0.79 11.20 -8.63
CA HIS A 112 0.01 12.12 -7.82
C HIS A 112 0.59 12.27 -6.40
N ALA A 113 0.87 11.16 -5.74
CA ALA A 113 1.46 11.15 -4.41
C ALA A 113 2.83 11.84 -4.40
N SER A 114 3.67 11.54 -5.37
CA SER A 114 5.01 12.15 -5.49
C SER A 114 4.92 13.65 -5.70
N ALA A 115 3.95 14.11 -6.51
CA ALA A 115 3.74 15.55 -6.71
C ALA A 115 3.30 16.23 -5.41
N GLN A 116 2.38 15.63 -4.66
CA GLN A 116 1.94 16.16 -3.36
C GLN A 116 3.11 16.26 -2.37
N ILE A 117 3.94 15.22 -2.32
CA ILE A 117 5.10 15.16 -1.43
C ILE A 117 6.13 16.24 -1.81
N LYS A 118 6.36 16.41 -3.10
CA LYS A 118 7.25 17.47 -3.61
C LYS A 118 6.70 18.86 -3.27
N ASP A 119 5.41 19.07 -3.45
CA ASP A 119 4.76 20.36 -3.15
C ASP A 119 4.78 20.66 -1.64
N ALA A 120 4.85 19.63 -0.81
CA ALA A 120 5.04 19.79 0.64
C ALA A 120 6.49 20.14 1.02
N GLY A 121 7.39 20.27 0.05
CA GLY A 121 8.78 20.66 0.27
C GLY A 121 9.73 19.50 0.59
N MET A 122 9.29 18.27 0.43
CA MET A 122 10.12 17.10 0.69
C MET A 122 11.07 16.83 -0.46
N ARG A 123 12.22 16.24 -0.14
CA ARG A 123 13.28 15.97 -1.11
C ARG A 123 13.17 14.59 -1.75
N MET A 124 12.52 13.64 -1.07
CA MET A 124 12.43 12.27 -1.54
C MET A 124 11.12 11.60 -1.17
N VAL A 125 10.83 10.52 -1.86
CA VAL A 125 9.66 9.67 -1.61
C VAL A 125 10.15 8.27 -1.26
N MET A 126 9.61 7.68 -0.20
CA MET A 126 9.88 6.32 0.18
C MET A 126 8.62 5.48 0.02
N VAL A 127 8.77 4.26 -0.46
CA VAL A 127 7.73 3.24 -0.45
C VAL A 127 8.37 1.94 0.01
N GLU A 128 7.68 1.23 0.90
CA GLU A 128 8.20 -0.01 1.47
C GLU A 128 7.27 -1.17 1.16
N THR A 129 7.84 -2.31 0.79
CA THR A 129 7.09 -3.54 0.52
C THR A 129 7.95 -4.75 0.86
N GLY A 130 7.33 -5.92 0.91
CA GLY A 130 8.05 -7.15 1.20
C GLY A 130 8.98 -7.60 0.07
N GLY A 131 10.00 -8.38 0.44
CA GLY A 131 10.91 -9.02 -0.52
C GLY A 131 10.41 -10.37 -1.03
N ASP A 132 9.24 -10.82 -0.57
CA ASP A 132 8.63 -12.09 -0.93
C ASP A 132 8.03 -12.09 -2.34
N SER A 133 7.72 -13.27 -2.85
CA SER A 133 7.17 -13.44 -4.21
C SER A 133 5.81 -12.78 -4.40
N GLY A 134 5.00 -12.71 -3.33
CA GLY A 134 3.69 -12.07 -3.38
C GLY A 134 3.78 -10.58 -3.69
N HIS A 135 4.84 -9.91 -3.24
CA HIS A 135 5.07 -8.49 -3.47
C HIS A 135 5.94 -8.19 -4.71
N ALA A 136 6.30 -9.21 -5.49
CA ALA A 136 7.12 -8.99 -6.69
C ALA A 136 6.50 -8.01 -7.69
N PRO A 137 5.18 -8.04 -7.97
CA PRO A 137 4.57 -7.05 -8.86
C PRO A 137 4.69 -5.61 -8.34
N ALA A 138 4.57 -5.41 -7.03
CA ALA A 138 4.74 -4.09 -6.42
C ALA A 138 6.17 -3.59 -6.59
N ARG A 139 7.17 -4.44 -6.34
CA ARG A 139 8.58 -4.07 -6.53
C ARG A 139 8.86 -3.69 -7.98
N ALA A 140 8.31 -4.44 -8.92
CA ALA A 140 8.49 -4.15 -10.36
C ALA A 140 7.91 -2.78 -10.73
N LEU A 141 6.73 -2.45 -10.18
CA LEU A 141 6.12 -1.13 -10.39
C LEU A 141 7.02 -0.02 -9.86
N TYR A 142 7.50 -0.14 -8.62
CA TYR A 142 8.32 0.90 -8.00
C TYR A 142 9.62 1.11 -8.79
N GLU A 143 10.28 0.03 -9.18
CA GLU A 143 11.51 0.12 -9.97
C GLU A 143 11.26 0.75 -11.33
N SER A 144 10.13 0.45 -11.97
CA SER A 144 9.76 1.08 -13.27
C SER A 144 9.49 2.58 -13.13
N GLU A 145 9.09 3.04 -11.94
CA GLU A 145 8.85 4.44 -11.64
C GLU A 145 10.11 5.18 -11.13
N GLY A 146 11.25 4.53 -11.18
CA GLY A 146 12.54 5.16 -10.86
C GLY A 146 12.92 5.07 -9.38
N PHE A 147 12.23 4.29 -8.57
CA PHE A 147 12.63 4.05 -7.19
C PHE A 147 13.87 3.17 -7.13
N VAL A 148 14.79 3.53 -6.24
CA VAL A 148 16.03 2.80 -6.03
C VAL A 148 15.91 2.00 -4.73
N ARG A 149 16.22 0.71 -4.80
CA ARG A 149 16.01 -0.20 -3.67
C ARG A 149 17.04 0.02 -2.56
N TRP A 150 16.55 0.16 -1.33
CA TRP A 150 17.36 0.10 -0.12
C TRP A 150 17.46 -1.36 0.33
N PRO A 151 18.64 -1.92 0.56
CA PRO A 151 18.77 -3.31 1.00
C PRO A 151 18.33 -3.46 2.46
N VAL A 152 17.43 -4.42 2.71
CA VAL A 152 16.91 -4.73 4.05
C VAL A 152 16.94 -6.23 4.24
N ALA A 153 17.35 -6.67 5.44
CA ALA A 153 17.23 -8.06 5.87
C ALA A 153 16.50 -8.09 7.22
N ARG A 154 15.55 -9.00 7.36
CA ARG A 154 14.76 -9.17 8.58
C ARG A 154 14.79 -10.62 9.01
N TYR A 155 15.17 -10.87 10.27
CA TYR A 155 15.32 -12.20 10.82
C TYR A 155 14.41 -12.41 12.01
N PHE A 156 13.86 -13.62 12.13
CA PHE A 156 13.02 -14.02 13.25
C PHE A 156 13.54 -15.31 13.86
N LYS A 157 13.45 -15.44 15.18
CA LYS A 157 13.83 -16.66 15.91
C LYS A 157 12.64 -17.10 16.77
N ASP A 158 12.24 -18.36 16.64
CA ASP A 158 11.18 -18.94 17.44
C ASP A 158 11.70 -19.23 18.85
N LEU A 159 11.14 -18.57 19.86
CA LEU A 159 11.53 -18.73 21.26
C LEU A 159 10.69 -19.77 22.00
N SER A 160 9.70 -20.37 21.33
CA SER A 160 8.83 -21.39 21.94
C SER A 160 9.44 -22.78 21.94
N LYS A 161 10.61 -22.96 21.36
CA LYS A 161 11.32 -24.25 21.26
C LYS A 161 12.58 -24.26 22.09
#